data_d2911f98538f7de5d19d2af73d0321c6
#
_entry.id   d2911f98538f7de5d19d2af73d0321c6
#
_cell.length_a   1.000
_cell.length_b   1.000
_cell.length_c   1.000
_cell.angle_alpha   90.00
_cell.angle_beta   90.00
_cell.angle_gamma   90.00
#
_symmetry.space_group_name_H-M   'P 1'
#
loop_
_entity.id
_entity.type
_entity.pdbx_description
1 polymer ?
#
loop_
_entity_poly.entity_id
_entity_poly.type
_entity_poly.pdbx_seq_one_letter_code
_entity_poly.pdbx_strand_id
1 'polypeptide(L)'
;MVSSGDPGVFAMAAAVLEEAADPQWRGVPVRVLPGLTAANAVASRVGAPLGHDYAMISLSDRLKPWEVVAQRLSAVAAADMAIAVYNPASSQRTWQVGAMRDLLLEHRKPDTPVVLGRDVGGPTESVRVVSLAELDPAEVDMRTLLIIGASTTAAVATDQGVRVYTSRRYACTGDVPRSGA
;
A
#
# COMPACT_ATOMS: atom_id res chain seq x y z
N MET A 1 19.07 4.29 -16.89
CA MET A 1 18.54 4.87 -15.63
C MET A 1 18.33 3.73 -14.64
N VAL A 2 18.59 3.93 -13.36
CA VAL A 2 18.39 2.94 -12.30
C VAL A 2 17.36 3.50 -11.32
N SER A 3 16.38 2.68 -10.93
CA SER A 3 15.34 3.02 -9.96
C SER A 3 15.30 1.94 -8.87
N SER A 4 15.01 2.31 -7.64
CA SER A 4 14.72 1.33 -6.59
C SER A 4 13.30 0.78 -6.78
N GLY A 5 13.06 -0.47 -6.37
CA GLY A 5 11.78 -1.13 -6.54
C GLY A 5 11.47 -1.47 -7.99
N ASP A 6 10.21 -1.35 -8.38
CA ASP A 6 9.78 -1.50 -9.77
C ASP A 6 9.71 -0.13 -10.45
N PRO A 7 10.38 0.07 -11.60
CA PRO A 7 10.42 1.36 -12.28
C PRO A 7 9.07 1.81 -12.84
N GLY A 8 8.10 0.91 -13.02
CA GLY A 8 6.75 1.20 -13.49
C GLY A 8 5.75 1.54 -12.38
N VAL A 9 6.12 1.40 -11.08
CA VAL A 9 5.22 1.61 -9.95
C VAL A 9 5.61 2.86 -9.16
N PHE A 10 4.94 3.98 -9.42
CA PHE A 10 5.21 5.31 -8.83
C PHE A 10 6.68 5.74 -8.91
N ALA A 11 7.35 5.35 -9.98
CA ALA A 11 8.77 5.57 -10.23
C ALA A 11 9.00 6.19 -11.61
N MET A 12 10.22 6.08 -12.15
CA MET A 12 10.67 6.91 -13.27
C MET A 12 10.25 6.43 -14.66
N ALA A 13 9.72 5.21 -14.82
CA ALA A 13 9.45 4.67 -16.16
C ALA A 13 8.42 5.51 -16.93
N ALA A 14 7.37 5.99 -16.27
CA ALA A 14 6.36 6.84 -16.92
C ALA A 14 6.98 8.13 -17.46
N ALA A 15 7.77 8.84 -16.66
CA ALA A 15 8.42 10.09 -17.07
C ALA A 15 9.41 9.87 -18.22
N VAL A 16 10.16 8.75 -18.21
CA VAL A 16 11.06 8.38 -19.32
C VAL A 16 10.29 8.10 -20.60
N LEU A 17 9.15 7.40 -20.50
CA LEU A 17 8.32 7.08 -21.66
C LEU A 17 7.59 8.31 -22.21
N GLU A 18 7.15 9.23 -21.33
CA GLU A 18 6.59 10.51 -21.71
C GLU A 18 7.60 11.35 -22.51
N GLU A 19 8.84 11.46 -22.01
CA GLU A 19 9.92 12.17 -22.71
C GLU A 19 10.29 11.48 -24.03
N ALA A 20 10.39 10.15 -24.05
CA ALA A 20 10.72 9.37 -25.26
C ALA A 20 9.63 9.43 -26.34
N ALA A 21 8.44 9.92 -26.02
CA ALA A 21 7.37 10.14 -27.00
C ALA A 21 7.64 11.36 -27.91
N ASP A 22 8.54 12.28 -27.52
CA ASP A 22 8.93 13.40 -28.36
C ASP A 22 9.58 12.90 -29.66
N PRO A 23 9.23 13.49 -30.83
CA PRO A 23 9.79 13.11 -32.12
C PRO A 23 11.32 13.08 -32.20
N GLN A 24 12.01 13.94 -31.44
CA GLN A 24 13.46 13.96 -31.39
C GLN A 24 14.10 12.68 -30.81
N TRP A 25 13.35 11.94 -29.96
CA TRP A 25 13.80 10.70 -29.31
C TRP A 25 13.25 9.44 -29.95
N ARG A 26 12.47 9.54 -31.04
CA ARG A 26 11.74 8.40 -31.67
C ARG A 26 12.63 7.20 -32.02
N GLY A 27 13.93 7.42 -32.23
CA GLY A 27 14.89 6.35 -32.55
C GLY A 27 15.56 5.72 -31.32
N VAL A 28 15.29 6.22 -30.11
CA VAL A 28 15.93 5.72 -28.90
C VAL A 28 15.09 4.56 -28.31
N PRO A 29 15.65 3.33 -28.24
CA PRO A 29 14.93 2.20 -27.69
C PRO A 29 14.82 2.34 -26.16
N VAL A 30 13.60 2.26 -25.63
CA VAL A 30 13.34 2.25 -24.16
C VAL A 30 12.81 0.87 -23.78
N ARG A 31 13.46 0.23 -22.81
CA ARG A 31 13.04 -1.05 -22.22
C ARG A 31 12.91 -0.91 -20.72
N VAL A 32 11.74 -1.22 -20.19
CA VAL A 32 11.49 -1.27 -18.75
C VAL A 32 11.79 -2.69 -18.25
N LEU A 33 12.68 -2.82 -17.28
CA LEU A 33 12.97 -4.09 -16.61
C LEU A 33 12.23 -4.11 -15.28
N PRO A 34 11.37 -5.11 -14.99
CA PRO A 34 10.59 -5.16 -13.77
C PRO A 34 11.48 -5.37 -12.54
N GLY A 35 10.98 -4.91 -11.40
CA GLY A 35 11.61 -5.09 -10.10
C GLY A 35 10.59 -5.46 -9.02
N LEU A 36 11.08 -5.68 -7.80
CA LEU A 36 10.22 -5.95 -6.65
C LEU A 36 9.66 -4.64 -6.11
N THR A 37 8.32 -4.50 -6.12
CA THR A 37 7.67 -3.31 -5.57
C THR A 37 7.82 -3.23 -4.05
N ALA A 38 7.82 -2.02 -3.49
CA ALA A 38 7.85 -1.84 -2.03
C ALA A 38 6.66 -2.53 -1.34
N ALA A 39 5.48 -2.54 -1.98
CA ALA A 39 4.30 -3.24 -1.45
C ALA A 39 4.56 -4.74 -1.28
N ASN A 40 5.13 -5.40 -2.29
CA ASN A 40 5.46 -6.82 -2.22
C ASN A 40 6.58 -7.10 -1.21
N ALA A 41 7.58 -6.22 -1.14
CA ALA A 41 8.67 -6.35 -0.17
C ALA A 41 8.14 -6.27 1.27
N VAL A 42 7.29 -5.29 1.59
CA VAL A 42 6.67 -5.16 2.92
C VAL A 42 5.73 -6.33 3.21
N ALA A 43 4.86 -6.69 2.25
CA ALA A 43 3.93 -7.82 2.43
C ALA A 43 4.66 -9.11 2.79
N SER A 44 5.80 -9.40 2.14
CA SER A 44 6.59 -10.62 2.38
C SER A 44 7.14 -10.74 3.81
N ARG A 45 7.27 -9.63 4.53
CA ARG A 45 7.77 -9.63 5.92
C ARG A 45 6.72 -10.08 6.94
N VAL A 46 5.45 -9.91 6.60
CA VAL A 46 4.35 -10.22 7.53
C VAL A 46 3.44 -11.35 7.04
N GLY A 47 3.54 -11.76 5.77
CA GLY A 47 2.72 -12.85 5.22
C GLY A 47 2.07 -12.48 3.88
N ALA A 48 0.74 -12.42 3.84
CA ALA A 48 -0.04 -12.17 2.63
C ALA A 48 -1.14 -11.11 2.82
N PRO A 49 -0.82 -9.88 3.30
CA PRO A 49 -1.82 -8.82 3.46
C PRO A 49 -2.44 -8.37 2.14
N LEU A 50 -1.78 -8.64 1.01
CA LEU A 50 -2.23 -8.38 -0.36
C LEU A 50 -2.77 -9.66 -1.03
N GLY A 51 -3.27 -10.61 -0.26
CA GLY A 51 -3.72 -11.93 -0.75
C GLY A 51 -5.07 -11.93 -1.47
N HIS A 52 -5.81 -10.82 -1.43
CA HIS A 52 -7.05 -10.57 -2.15
C HIS A 52 -6.91 -9.31 -3.00
N ASP A 53 -8.02 -8.81 -3.58
CA ASP A 53 -8.02 -7.58 -4.36
C ASP A 53 -7.48 -6.41 -3.54
N TYR A 54 -6.58 -5.65 -4.14
CA TYR A 54 -5.99 -4.50 -3.49
C TYR A 54 -5.68 -3.38 -4.48
N ALA A 55 -5.56 -2.16 -3.98
CA ALA A 55 -5.16 -1.00 -4.75
C ALA A 55 -3.81 -0.45 -4.26
N MET A 56 -3.05 0.14 -5.18
CA MET A 56 -1.88 0.94 -4.87
C MET A 56 -2.22 2.42 -5.03
N ILE A 57 -2.06 3.21 -3.98
CA ILE A 57 -2.37 4.64 -3.99
C ILE A 57 -1.17 5.42 -3.46
N SER A 58 -0.76 6.47 -4.18
CA SER A 58 0.24 7.43 -3.72
C SER A 58 -0.44 8.63 -3.07
N LEU A 59 -0.04 8.97 -1.84
CA LEU A 59 -0.49 10.19 -1.15
C LEU A 59 0.21 11.47 -1.63
N SER A 60 1.12 11.36 -2.61
CA SER A 60 1.75 12.54 -3.19
C SER A 60 0.71 13.41 -3.89
N ASP A 61 0.58 14.64 -3.41
CA ASP A 61 -0.28 15.71 -3.94
C ASP A 61 0.48 16.71 -4.83
N ARG A 62 1.71 16.36 -5.23
CA ARG A 62 2.55 17.23 -6.10
C ARG A 62 2.07 17.28 -7.55
N LEU A 63 1.52 16.19 -8.05
CA LEU A 63 1.07 16.05 -9.45
C LEU A 63 -0.45 15.94 -9.59
N LYS A 64 -1.17 15.87 -8.47
CA LYS A 64 -2.62 15.82 -8.42
C LYS A 64 -3.10 16.42 -7.09
N PRO A 65 -4.24 17.11 -7.06
CA PRO A 65 -4.77 17.70 -5.82
C PRO A 65 -5.21 16.61 -4.84
N TRP A 66 -5.21 16.96 -3.54
CA TRP A 66 -5.58 16.04 -2.47
C TRP A 66 -7.00 15.47 -2.62
N GLU A 67 -7.94 16.24 -3.10
CA GLU A 67 -9.33 15.83 -3.32
C GLU A 67 -9.42 14.60 -4.24
N VAL A 68 -8.55 14.52 -5.25
CA VAL A 68 -8.46 13.34 -6.14
C VAL A 68 -7.89 12.13 -5.39
N VAL A 69 -6.93 12.34 -4.50
CA VAL A 69 -6.38 11.26 -3.65
C VAL A 69 -7.45 10.78 -2.68
N ALA A 70 -8.13 11.67 -1.97
CA ALA A 70 -9.20 11.38 -1.02
C ALA A 70 -10.35 10.62 -1.68
N GLN A 71 -10.81 11.06 -2.85
CA GLN A 71 -11.85 10.37 -3.61
C GLN A 71 -11.45 8.92 -3.96
N ARG A 72 -10.20 8.69 -4.37
CA ARG A 72 -9.70 7.34 -4.68
C ARG A 72 -9.62 6.47 -3.43
N LEU A 73 -9.12 7.02 -2.32
CA LEU A 73 -9.07 6.32 -1.03
C LEU A 73 -10.47 5.90 -0.57
N SER A 74 -11.44 6.82 -0.60
CA SER A 74 -12.83 6.54 -0.23
C SER A 74 -13.45 5.47 -1.12
N ALA A 75 -13.30 5.56 -2.44
CA ALA A 75 -13.84 4.58 -3.39
C ALA A 75 -13.28 3.16 -3.16
N VAL A 76 -11.95 3.04 -2.98
CA VAL A 76 -11.29 1.75 -2.72
C VAL A 76 -11.67 1.21 -1.34
N ALA A 77 -11.78 2.09 -0.34
CA ALA A 77 -12.22 1.71 0.99
C ALA A 77 -13.68 1.24 0.99
N ALA A 78 -14.58 1.93 0.31
CA ALA A 78 -15.98 1.53 0.17
C ALA A 78 -16.13 0.19 -0.59
N ALA A 79 -15.22 -0.11 -1.52
CA ALA A 79 -15.15 -1.40 -2.23
C ALA A 79 -14.52 -2.53 -1.40
N ASP A 80 -14.14 -2.28 -0.16
CA ASP A 80 -13.51 -3.23 0.76
C ASP A 80 -12.21 -3.87 0.25
N MET A 81 -11.41 -3.13 -0.52
CA MET A 81 -10.10 -3.59 -1.00
C MET A 81 -8.99 -3.21 -0.02
N ALA A 82 -7.98 -4.06 0.14
CA ALA A 82 -6.75 -3.67 0.84
C ALA A 82 -6.03 -2.54 0.07
N ILE A 83 -5.27 -1.68 0.77
CA ILE A 83 -4.63 -0.51 0.16
C ILE A 83 -3.13 -0.49 0.49
N ALA A 84 -2.29 -0.55 -0.54
CA ALA A 84 -0.86 -0.28 -0.42
C ALA A 84 -0.62 1.23 -0.67
N VAL A 85 -0.14 1.94 0.35
CA VAL A 85 0.00 3.40 0.35
C VAL A 85 1.45 3.78 0.14
N TYR A 86 1.72 4.46 -0.98
CA TYR A 86 3.03 4.96 -1.39
C TYR A 86 3.18 6.45 -1.09
N ASN A 87 4.42 6.89 -0.92
CA ASN A 87 4.77 8.29 -0.69
C ASN A 87 3.92 8.94 0.42
N PRO A 88 3.78 8.28 1.59
CA PRO A 88 2.81 8.67 2.59
C PRO A 88 3.12 10.03 3.22
N ALA A 89 4.40 10.33 3.43
CA ALA A 89 4.82 11.58 4.06
C ALA A 89 6.12 12.12 3.44
N SER A 90 6.44 13.38 3.70
CA SER A 90 7.75 14.00 3.44
C SER A 90 7.97 15.15 4.43
N SER A 91 9.16 15.76 4.41
CA SER A 91 9.45 16.93 5.28
C SER A 91 8.46 18.10 5.09
N GLN A 92 7.78 18.18 3.94
CA GLN A 92 6.81 19.24 3.60
C GLN A 92 5.36 18.74 3.59
N ARG A 93 5.15 17.42 3.69
CA ARG A 93 3.83 16.77 3.61
C ARG A 93 3.66 15.87 4.82
N THR A 94 3.09 16.40 5.89
CA THR A 94 3.01 15.74 7.20
C THR A 94 1.57 15.42 7.61
N TRP A 95 0.57 16.07 7.01
CA TRP A 95 -0.83 15.94 7.40
C TRP A 95 -1.60 14.85 6.64
N GLN A 96 -1.10 14.42 5.47
CA GLN A 96 -1.82 13.52 4.57
C GLN A 96 -2.11 12.14 5.18
N VAL A 97 -1.20 11.63 6.01
CA VAL A 97 -1.40 10.34 6.70
C VAL A 97 -2.53 10.43 7.71
N GLY A 98 -2.60 11.52 8.47
CA GLY A 98 -3.70 11.76 9.40
C GLY A 98 -5.04 11.88 8.67
N ALA A 99 -5.10 12.69 7.63
CA ALA A 99 -6.30 12.86 6.80
C ALA A 99 -6.75 11.54 6.14
N MET A 100 -5.80 10.73 5.67
CA MET A 100 -6.08 9.38 5.15
C MET A 100 -6.67 8.48 6.24
N ARG A 101 -6.04 8.43 7.43
CA ARG A 101 -6.52 7.63 8.56
C ARG A 101 -7.96 7.98 8.92
N ASP A 102 -8.23 9.27 9.07
CA ASP A 102 -9.54 9.77 9.49
C ASP A 102 -10.61 9.44 8.42
N LEU A 103 -10.30 9.62 7.13
CA LEU A 103 -11.16 9.21 6.03
C LEU A 103 -11.41 7.70 6.01
N LEU A 104 -10.36 6.89 6.22
CA LEU A 104 -10.51 5.43 6.20
C LEU A 104 -11.32 4.91 7.39
N LEU A 105 -11.29 5.57 8.54
CA LEU A 105 -12.13 5.24 9.70
C LEU A 105 -13.63 5.43 9.45
N GLU A 106 -14.03 6.20 8.42
CA GLU A 106 -15.42 6.27 7.98
C GLU A 106 -15.90 4.97 7.28
N HIS A 107 -14.96 4.17 6.77
CA HIS A 107 -15.23 2.96 5.98
C HIS A 107 -14.73 1.67 6.63
N ARG A 108 -13.82 1.77 7.59
CA ARG A 108 -13.10 0.65 8.21
C ARG A 108 -13.30 0.65 9.73
N LYS A 109 -13.20 -0.53 10.30
CA LYS A 109 -13.20 -0.65 11.76
C LYS A 109 -11.91 -0.05 12.36
N PRO A 110 -11.97 0.50 13.57
CA PRO A 110 -10.79 1.03 14.26
C PRO A 110 -9.66 0.00 14.43
N ASP A 111 -10.01 -1.27 14.58
CA ASP A 111 -9.08 -2.41 14.75
C ASP A 111 -8.55 -2.99 13.43
N THR A 112 -8.90 -2.41 12.28
CA THR A 112 -8.36 -2.83 10.98
C THR A 112 -6.83 -2.86 11.00
N PRO A 113 -6.17 -3.98 10.64
CA PRO A 113 -4.72 -4.07 10.66
C PRO A 113 -4.06 -3.13 9.65
N VAL A 114 -3.00 -2.45 10.10
CA VAL A 114 -2.13 -1.61 9.28
C VAL A 114 -0.70 -2.10 9.43
N VAL A 115 -0.06 -2.44 8.33
CA VAL A 115 1.37 -2.79 8.29
C VAL A 115 2.16 -1.54 7.93
N LEU A 116 3.13 -1.18 8.77
CA LEU A 116 4.12 -0.13 8.50
C LEU A 116 5.44 -0.81 8.16
N GLY A 117 5.87 -0.73 6.91
CA GLY A 117 7.17 -1.21 6.45
C GLY A 117 8.08 -0.02 6.13
N ARG A 118 9.12 0.18 6.92
CA ARG A 118 10.07 1.25 6.72
C ARG A 118 11.41 0.69 6.28
N ASP A 119 11.99 1.26 5.23
CA ASP A 119 13.33 0.93 4.69
C ASP A 119 13.51 -0.59 4.43
N VAL A 120 12.43 -1.28 4.00
CA VAL A 120 12.45 -2.74 3.81
C VAL A 120 13.44 -3.13 2.71
N GLY A 121 14.37 -4.02 3.07
CA GLY A 121 15.54 -4.37 2.26
C GLY A 121 16.76 -3.47 2.50
N GLY A 122 16.65 -2.43 3.31
CA GLY A 122 17.71 -1.51 3.67
C GLY A 122 18.31 -1.78 5.06
N PRO A 123 19.36 -1.03 5.43
CA PRO A 123 20.08 -1.24 6.69
C PRO A 123 19.28 -0.85 7.94
N THR A 124 18.23 -0.03 7.80
CA THR A 124 17.37 0.40 8.90
C THR A 124 15.95 -0.16 8.77
N GLU A 125 15.83 -1.36 8.20
CA GLU A 125 14.56 -2.04 8.02
C GLU A 125 13.81 -2.19 9.34
N SER A 126 12.54 -1.80 9.33
CA SER A 126 11.61 -2.11 10.40
C SER A 126 10.22 -2.40 9.85
N VAL A 127 9.54 -3.38 10.47
CA VAL A 127 8.15 -3.71 10.11
C VAL A 127 7.33 -3.83 11.38
N ARG A 128 6.21 -3.12 11.42
CA ARG A 128 5.28 -3.12 12.55
C ARG A 128 3.86 -3.31 12.04
N VAL A 129 3.02 -3.87 12.91
CA VAL A 129 1.58 -4.00 12.68
C VAL A 129 0.87 -3.28 13.81
N VAL A 130 0.00 -2.35 13.46
CA VAL A 130 -0.84 -1.57 14.39
C VAL A 130 -2.29 -1.64 13.94
N SER A 131 -3.22 -1.17 14.76
CA SER A 131 -4.59 -0.92 14.31
C SER A 131 -4.69 0.42 13.56
N LEU A 132 -5.71 0.58 12.73
CA LEU A 132 -5.95 1.82 11.98
C LEU A 132 -6.13 3.01 12.92
N ALA A 133 -6.81 2.83 14.04
CA ALA A 133 -7.00 3.88 15.05
C ALA A 133 -5.69 4.30 15.73
N GLU A 134 -4.74 3.37 15.89
CA GLU A 134 -3.44 3.61 16.51
C GLU A 134 -2.36 4.08 15.53
N LEU A 135 -2.69 4.22 14.25
CA LEU A 135 -1.73 4.73 13.25
C LEU A 135 -1.31 6.16 13.61
N ASP A 136 -0.09 6.33 14.09
CA ASP A 136 0.49 7.63 14.38
C ASP A 136 1.17 8.21 13.12
N PRO A 137 0.67 9.34 12.57
CA PRO A 137 1.31 9.99 11.43
C PRO A 137 2.77 10.41 11.68
N ALA A 138 3.17 10.66 12.93
CA ALA A 138 4.53 11.05 13.28
C ALA A 138 5.57 9.94 13.06
N GLU A 139 5.13 8.68 13.04
CA GLU A 139 5.99 7.51 12.79
C GLU A 139 6.20 7.21 11.30
N VAL A 140 5.56 7.98 10.40
CA VAL A 140 5.54 7.73 8.95
C VAL A 140 6.41 8.74 8.23
N ASP A 141 7.40 8.26 7.49
CA ASP A 141 8.31 9.08 6.68
C ASP A 141 8.32 8.67 5.19
N MET A 142 9.20 9.30 4.39
CA MET A 142 9.35 9.01 2.96
C MET A 142 9.81 7.59 2.63
N ARG A 143 10.42 6.89 3.59
CA ARG A 143 10.90 5.50 3.42
C ARG A 143 9.89 4.48 3.92
N THR A 144 8.71 4.94 4.32
CA THR A 144 7.64 4.08 4.82
C THR A 144 6.65 3.73 3.70
N LEU A 145 6.27 2.47 3.64
CA LEU A 145 5.10 1.99 2.92
C LEU A 145 4.08 1.49 3.94
N LEU A 146 2.80 1.84 3.73
CA LEU A 146 1.72 1.33 4.56
C LEU A 146 0.90 0.31 3.77
N ILE A 147 0.43 -0.75 4.45
CA ILE A 147 -0.61 -1.64 3.89
C ILE A 147 -1.79 -1.60 4.85
N ILE A 148 -2.90 -1.02 4.40
CA ILE A 148 -4.15 -0.94 5.14
C ILE A 148 -4.99 -2.15 4.79
N GLY A 149 -5.46 -2.87 5.80
CA GLY A 149 -6.28 -4.07 5.60
C GLY A 149 -7.68 -3.77 5.06
N ALA A 150 -8.32 -4.81 4.52
CA ALA A 150 -9.74 -4.91 4.23
C ALA A 150 -10.50 -5.51 5.42
N SER A 151 -11.82 -5.65 5.32
CA SER A 151 -12.64 -6.30 6.39
C SER A 151 -12.25 -7.75 6.64
N THR A 152 -11.67 -8.43 5.63
CA THR A 152 -11.21 -9.82 5.68
C THR A 152 -9.73 -9.96 6.04
N THR A 153 -9.06 -8.86 6.38
CA THR A 153 -7.66 -8.88 6.81
C THR A 153 -7.57 -9.26 8.28
N ALA A 154 -6.76 -10.26 8.58
CA ALA A 154 -6.46 -10.71 9.95
C ALA A 154 -4.99 -10.50 10.28
N ALA A 155 -4.72 -10.09 11.52
CA ALA A 155 -3.40 -10.09 12.13
C ALA A 155 -3.39 -11.13 13.25
N VAL A 156 -2.48 -12.11 13.17
CA VAL A 156 -2.40 -13.24 14.11
C VAL A 156 -1.02 -13.27 14.73
N ALA A 157 -0.97 -13.24 16.06
CA ALA A 157 0.27 -13.43 16.79
C ALA A 157 0.76 -14.88 16.66
N THR A 158 2.05 -15.04 16.41
CA THR A 158 2.72 -16.35 16.33
C THR A 158 4.04 -16.28 17.09
N ASP A 159 4.66 -17.44 17.32
CA ASP A 159 5.98 -17.52 17.98
C ASP A 159 7.09 -16.78 17.18
N GLN A 160 6.84 -16.50 15.89
CA GLN A 160 7.77 -15.80 15.01
C GLN A 160 7.36 -14.33 14.74
N GLY A 161 6.46 -13.77 15.54
CA GLY A 161 5.92 -12.42 15.37
C GLY A 161 4.49 -12.42 14.80
N VAL A 162 4.03 -11.26 14.33
CA VAL A 162 2.68 -11.10 13.81
C VAL A 162 2.63 -11.50 12.34
N ARG A 163 1.69 -12.39 12.00
CA ARG A 163 1.35 -12.72 10.60
C ARG A 163 0.09 -11.97 10.18
N VAL A 164 0.14 -11.36 9.00
CA VAL A 164 -0.99 -10.63 8.42
C VAL A 164 -1.36 -11.27 7.10
N TYR A 165 -2.64 -11.51 6.90
CA TYR A 165 -3.16 -11.99 5.61
C TYR A 165 -4.56 -11.43 5.35
N THR A 166 -4.92 -11.25 4.08
CA THR A 166 -6.27 -10.93 3.65
C THR A 166 -6.91 -12.16 3.05
N SER A 167 -8.02 -12.63 3.65
CA SER A 167 -8.74 -13.79 3.16
C SER A 167 -9.39 -13.50 1.80
N ARG A 168 -9.32 -14.49 0.90
CA ARG A 168 -10.01 -14.43 -0.40
C ARG A 168 -11.49 -14.81 -0.30
N ARG A 169 -11.96 -15.15 0.90
CA ARG A 169 -13.34 -15.55 1.17
C ARG A 169 -14.01 -14.52 2.06
N TYR A 170 -15.16 -14.05 1.63
CA TYR A 170 -16.10 -13.35 2.51
C TYR A 170 -16.95 -14.40 3.22
N ALA A 171 -17.31 -14.15 4.48
CA ALA A 171 -18.33 -14.97 5.15
C ALA A 171 -19.65 -14.72 4.41
N CYS A 172 -20.06 -15.67 3.58
CA CYS A 172 -21.39 -15.64 2.99
C CYS A 172 -22.41 -15.82 4.12
N THR A 173 -23.42 -14.94 4.21
CA THR A 173 -24.59 -15.15 5.04
C THR A 173 -25.31 -16.38 4.46
N GLY A 174 -25.01 -17.58 5.00
CA GLY A 174 -25.58 -18.84 4.53
C GLY A 174 -24.62 -20.00 4.34
N ASP A 175 -23.35 -19.86 4.65
CA ASP A 175 -22.40 -20.99 4.61
C ASP A 175 -22.74 -21.99 5.75
N VAL A 176 -23.48 -23.04 5.35
CA VAL A 176 -23.55 -24.28 6.11
C VAL A 176 -22.13 -24.87 6.15
N PRO A 177 -21.57 -25.22 7.32
CA PRO A 177 -20.27 -25.86 7.40
C PRO A 177 -20.26 -27.10 6.52
N ARG A 178 -19.37 -27.16 5.54
CA ARG A 178 -19.11 -28.39 4.81
C ARG A 178 -18.54 -29.38 5.82
N SER A 179 -19.41 -30.23 6.37
CA SER A 179 -19.00 -31.37 7.18
C SER A 179 -18.23 -32.33 6.28
N GLY A 180 -16.97 -32.51 6.60
CA GLY A 180 -16.21 -33.73 6.35
C GLY A 180 -15.95 -34.16 4.90
N ALA A 181 -14.71 -34.13 4.52
CA ALA A 181 -14.05 -35.24 3.83
C ALA A 181 -12.62 -35.34 4.37
#